data_d57d0452ddf7c2c0067817f601b78be6
#
_entry.id   d57d0452ddf7c2c0067817f601b78be6
#
_cell.length_a   1.000
_cell.length_b   1.000
_cell.length_c   1.000
_cell.angle_alpha   90.00
_cell.angle_beta   90.00
_cell.angle_gamma   90.00
#
_symmetry.space_group_name_H-M   'P 1'
#
loop_
_entity.id
_entity.type
_entity.pdbx_description
1 polymer ?
#
loop_
_entity_poly.entity_id
_entity_poly.type
_entity_poly.pdbx_seq_one_letter_code
_entity_poly.pdbx_strand_id
1 'polypeptide(L)'
;MLHDFKPADDGLDKDQRKAEIRRLRERLAAQQQSVMAAKLPVVVLVEGWDCAGKGHLINELISEMDPRFYRVAVYKRVPENEERYPFLRKFFKPLPENGKFLFMDTGWMEDCVYKYLRREITAEEYERRVDACNIFERQLRDNGYIVVKLFLHISREEQLSRIAELRENIDTEWRVTGDDLWQHKEYKAFRRAYGEFMEKTSVCGEWHVLDAGNRKKRLLAGFRAITEAIDNGLENGRCIGKAGKNDFPLLGTPSLRDADLTKSVAPEEYKAELKRLQEKLAALHNKIYRKRIPVVICYEGWDAAGKGGNIRRLAYPLDPRGFDVIPIASPTPGELARHYLWRFWTRLPRSGHVTIFDRSWYGRVMVERIEGYCGEDDWKRAYGEINEFEKELADYGTIVLKFWIHIDPETQLERFELRQNTPEKQWKITDEDWRNREKWPLYETAVEEMLQKTSTAYAPWHIIESVDKKYARIRVLQIVTDALEQAVNEHITRGVKKECAKPKKDRS
;
A
#
# COMPACT_ATOMS: atom_id res chain seq x y z
N MET A 1 6.26 23.75 14.86
CA MET A 1 6.45 24.12 13.44
C MET A 1 5.51 25.22 12.98
N LEU A 2 4.18 25.08 12.90
CA LEU A 2 3.27 26.15 12.47
C LEU A 2 3.04 27.25 13.49
N HIS A 3 3.23 27.01 14.78
CA HIS A 3 2.98 27.99 15.84
C HIS A 3 3.92 29.21 15.74
N ASP A 4 5.17 28.95 15.36
CA ASP A 4 6.24 29.97 15.29
C ASP A 4 6.62 30.31 13.86
N PHE A 5 5.82 29.91 12.88
CA PHE A 5 6.10 30.18 11.48
C PHE A 5 6.09 31.66 11.21
N LYS A 6 7.23 32.17 10.78
CA LYS A 6 7.41 33.52 10.26
C LYS A 6 7.85 33.42 8.81
N PRO A 7 7.18 34.09 7.86
CA PRO A 7 7.62 34.11 6.49
C PRO A 7 9.05 34.62 6.41
N ALA A 8 9.93 33.83 5.81
CA ALA A 8 11.29 34.28 5.54
C ALA A 8 11.27 35.42 4.51
N ASP A 9 12.08 36.45 4.73
CA ASP A 9 12.33 37.44 3.70
C ASP A 9 13.29 36.82 2.67
N ASP A 10 12.87 36.84 1.40
CA ASP A 10 13.70 36.32 0.31
C ASP A 10 14.76 37.31 -0.18
N GLY A 11 14.80 38.53 0.37
CA GLY A 11 15.75 39.57 0.05
C GLY A 11 15.64 40.12 -1.40
N LEU A 12 14.59 39.72 -2.14
CA LEU A 12 14.43 40.07 -3.56
C LEU A 12 13.37 41.16 -3.73
N ASP A 13 13.66 42.10 -4.59
CA ASP A 13 12.62 43.03 -5.10
C ASP A 13 11.62 42.31 -6.03
N LYS A 14 10.62 43.03 -6.49
CA LYS A 14 9.52 42.50 -7.32
C LYS A 14 10.01 41.94 -8.67
N ASP A 15 10.98 42.61 -9.29
CA ASP A 15 11.44 42.24 -10.63
C ASP A 15 12.50 41.13 -10.54
N GLN A 16 13.37 41.17 -9.57
CA GLN A 16 14.30 40.11 -9.26
C GLN A 16 13.54 38.80 -8.94
N ARG A 17 12.50 38.85 -8.11
CA ARG A 17 11.67 37.69 -7.80
C ARG A 17 10.98 37.12 -9.04
N LYS A 18 10.47 37.99 -9.95
CA LYS A 18 9.85 37.55 -11.21
C LYS A 18 10.88 36.86 -12.12
N ALA A 19 12.08 37.42 -12.22
CA ALA A 19 13.16 36.86 -13.01
C ALA A 19 13.60 35.49 -12.46
N GLU A 20 13.73 35.38 -11.13
CA GLU A 20 14.13 34.14 -10.47
C GLU A 20 13.08 33.03 -10.60
N ILE A 21 11.78 33.35 -10.49
CA ILE A 21 10.69 32.39 -10.74
C ILE A 21 10.76 31.86 -12.17
N ARG A 22 11.00 32.75 -13.15
CA ARG A 22 11.15 32.33 -14.55
C ARG A 22 12.34 31.39 -14.72
N ARG A 23 13.50 31.73 -14.19
CA ARG A 23 14.71 30.91 -14.23
C ARG A 23 14.48 29.51 -13.63
N LEU A 24 13.82 29.45 -12.46
CA LEU A 24 13.53 28.18 -11.79
C LEU A 24 12.48 27.34 -12.55
N ARG A 25 11.55 27.96 -13.22
CA ARG A 25 10.56 27.29 -14.08
C ARG A 25 11.27 26.61 -15.26
N GLU A 26 12.12 27.37 -15.98
CA GLU A 26 12.95 26.83 -17.07
C GLU A 26 13.85 25.68 -16.57
N ARG A 27 14.44 25.85 -15.35
CA ARG A 27 15.26 24.82 -14.70
C ARG A 27 14.47 23.55 -14.42
N LEU A 28 13.25 23.65 -13.86
CA LEU A 28 12.40 22.48 -13.56
C LEU A 28 12.04 21.72 -14.84
N ALA A 29 11.73 22.43 -15.93
CA ALA A 29 11.49 21.83 -17.22
C ALA A 29 12.72 21.07 -17.77
N ALA A 30 13.91 21.65 -17.60
CA ALA A 30 15.17 20.97 -17.97
C ALA A 30 15.47 19.75 -17.05
N GLN A 31 15.24 19.89 -15.74
CA GLN A 31 15.41 18.80 -14.78
C GLN A 31 14.47 17.62 -15.07
N GLN A 32 13.31 17.84 -15.68
CA GLN A 32 12.42 16.74 -16.10
C GLN A 32 13.14 15.78 -17.05
N GLN A 33 13.95 16.27 -17.98
CA GLN A 33 14.73 15.42 -18.88
C GLN A 33 15.83 14.63 -18.13
N SER A 34 16.49 15.28 -17.17
CA SER A 34 17.51 14.63 -16.34
C SER A 34 16.92 13.52 -15.45
N VAL A 35 15.75 13.78 -14.86
CA VAL A 35 14.97 12.82 -14.06
C VAL A 35 14.57 11.61 -14.89
N MET A 36 14.14 11.83 -16.13
CA MET A 36 13.79 10.75 -17.07
C MET A 36 15.02 9.88 -17.41
N ALA A 37 16.14 10.51 -17.73
CA ALA A 37 17.38 9.81 -18.06
C ALA A 37 17.91 9.00 -16.87
N ALA A 38 17.85 9.57 -15.66
CA ALA A 38 18.25 8.92 -14.43
C ALA A 38 17.22 7.89 -13.90
N LYS A 39 16.03 7.80 -14.51
CA LYS A 39 14.93 6.92 -14.08
C LYS A 39 14.54 7.14 -12.61
N LEU A 40 14.55 8.37 -12.12
CA LEU A 40 14.16 8.73 -10.76
C LEU A 40 12.67 9.08 -10.72
N PRO A 41 11.83 8.40 -9.92
CA PRO A 41 10.44 8.80 -9.74
C PRO A 41 10.35 9.96 -8.73
N VAL A 42 9.51 10.97 -9.03
CA VAL A 42 9.34 12.16 -8.19
C VAL A 42 7.90 12.27 -7.71
N VAL A 43 7.70 12.44 -6.42
CA VAL A 43 6.40 12.69 -5.79
C VAL A 43 6.44 14.04 -5.08
N VAL A 44 5.57 14.96 -5.50
CA VAL A 44 5.40 16.28 -4.88
C VAL A 44 4.03 16.30 -4.22
N LEU A 45 4.02 16.31 -2.89
CA LEU A 45 2.81 16.44 -2.08
C LEU A 45 2.58 17.92 -1.77
N VAL A 46 1.41 18.42 -2.13
CA VAL A 46 1.00 19.81 -1.88
C VAL A 46 -0.18 19.81 -0.92
N GLU A 47 0.09 20.12 0.33
CA GLU A 47 -0.88 20.20 1.43
C GLU A 47 -1.08 21.65 1.87
N GLY A 48 -1.99 21.89 2.80
CA GLY A 48 -2.20 23.20 3.39
C GLY A 48 -3.65 23.63 3.47
N TRP A 49 -3.82 24.87 3.88
CA TRP A 49 -5.15 25.44 4.10
C TRP A 49 -6.01 25.46 2.84
N ASP A 50 -7.31 25.28 3.02
CA ASP A 50 -8.26 25.50 1.95
C ASP A 50 -8.22 26.97 1.53
N CYS A 51 -8.42 27.20 0.25
CA CYS A 51 -8.26 28.51 -0.39
C CYS A 51 -6.81 29.06 -0.37
N ALA A 52 -5.80 28.30 0.12
CA ALA A 52 -4.39 28.72 0.05
C ALA A 52 -3.81 28.73 -1.37
N GLY A 53 -4.50 28.14 -2.34
CA GLY A 53 -4.10 28.11 -3.74
C GLY A 53 -3.19 26.96 -4.13
N LYS A 54 -3.40 25.77 -3.58
CA LYS A 54 -2.70 24.52 -3.91
C LYS A 54 -2.72 24.23 -5.42
N GLY A 55 -3.89 24.16 -6.01
CA GLY A 55 -4.05 23.92 -7.45
C GLY A 55 -3.38 24.98 -8.34
N HIS A 56 -3.37 26.26 -7.91
CA HIS A 56 -2.64 27.30 -8.62
C HIS A 56 -1.12 27.08 -8.56
N LEU A 57 -0.58 26.67 -7.40
CA LEU A 57 0.85 26.35 -7.29
C LEU A 57 1.21 25.20 -8.22
N ILE A 58 0.44 24.11 -8.20
CA ILE A 58 0.66 22.96 -9.10
C ILE A 58 0.62 23.39 -10.56
N ASN A 59 -0.38 24.18 -10.98
CA ASN A 59 -0.49 24.64 -12.36
C ASN A 59 0.75 25.44 -12.81
N GLU A 60 1.28 26.32 -11.97
CA GLU A 60 2.50 27.07 -12.27
C GLU A 60 3.75 26.20 -12.33
N LEU A 61 3.85 25.19 -11.45
CA LEU A 61 4.96 24.25 -11.44
C LEU A 61 5.04 23.41 -12.71
N ILE A 62 3.90 22.97 -13.23
CA ILE A 62 3.83 22.09 -14.42
C ILE A 62 3.75 22.85 -15.75
N SER A 63 3.66 24.19 -15.73
CA SER A 63 3.31 25.02 -16.89
C SER A 63 4.25 24.86 -18.11
N GLU A 64 5.52 24.52 -17.89
CA GLU A 64 6.52 24.29 -18.95
C GLU A 64 7.02 22.84 -18.99
N MET A 65 6.43 21.95 -18.19
CA MET A 65 6.75 20.52 -18.19
C MET A 65 6.01 19.77 -19.31
N ASP A 66 6.63 18.76 -19.88
CA ASP A 66 5.98 17.86 -20.83
C ASP A 66 4.90 17.01 -20.12
N PRO A 67 3.62 17.14 -20.52
CA PRO A 67 2.51 16.48 -19.81
C PRO A 67 2.52 14.95 -19.92
N ARG A 68 3.31 14.35 -20.80
CA ARG A 68 3.45 12.90 -20.91
C ARG A 68 4.21 12.30 -19.73
N PHE A 69 4.96 13.09 -18.97
CA PHE A 69 5.85 12.64 -17.91
C PHE A 69 5.44 13.11 -16.51
N TYR A 70 4.28 13.73 -16.37
CA TYR A 70 3.70 14.02 -15.06
C TYR A 70 2.24 13.61 -14.99
N ARG A 71 1.77 13.45 -13.77
CA ARG A 71 0.37 13.24 -13.40
C ARG A 71 0.02 14.13 -12.21
N VAL A 72 -1.21 14.65 -12.20
CA VAL A 72 -1.79 15.31 -11.03
C VAL A 72 -2.86 14.40 -10.45
N ALA A 73 -2.81 14.13 -9.15
CA ALA A 73 -3.80 13.38 -8.41
C ALA A 73 -4.43 14.28 -7.33
N VAL A 74 -5.75 14.28 -7.23
CA VAL A 74 -6.51 15.11 -6.29
C VAL A 74 -7.24 14.21 -5.30
N TYR A 75 -7.09 14.50 -3.99
CA TYR A 75 -7.65 13.68 -2.90
C TYR A 75 -8.67 14.40 -2.02
N LYS A 76 -8.97 15.66 -2.31
CA LYS A 76 -9.89 16.50 -1.51
C LYS A 76 -11.33 15.97 -1.47
N ARG A 77 -11.70 14.93 -1.98
CA ARG A 77 -13.01 14.23 -1.84
C ARG A 77 -12.84 12.84 -2.40
N VAL A 78 -12.24 11.98 -1.59
CA VAL A 78 -12.07 10.58 -1.98
C VAL A 78 -13.44 9.95 -2.20
N PRO A 79 -13.69 9.33 -3.35
CA PRO A 79 -14.96 8.63 -3.59
C PRO A 79 -15.18 7.57 -2.51
N GLU A 80 -16.42 7.42 -2.06
CA GLU A 80 -16.85 6.44 -1.03
C GLU A 80 -16.33 5.01 -1.31
N ASN A 81 -16.11 4.70 -2.58
CA ASN A 81 -15.53 3.41 -2.99
C ASN A 81 -14.09 3.20 -2.50
N GLU A 82 -13.25 4.23 -2.38
CA GLU A 82 -11.86 4.09 -1.91
C GLU A 82 -11.81 3.88 -0.38
N GLU A 83 -12.81 4.27 0.38
CA GLU A 83 -12.92 4.00 1.82
C GLU A 83 -13.12 2.52 2.15
N ARG A 84 -13.47 1.72 1.14
CA ARG A 84 -13.60 0.27 1.24
C ARG A 84 -12.28 -0.49 1.11
N TYR A 85 -11.16 0.22 1.11
CA TYR A 85 -9.81 -0.33 1.01
C TYR A 85 -8.91 0.18 2.14
N PRO A 86 -7.77 -0.47 2.41
CA PRO A 86 -6.77 0.04 3.35
C PRO A 86 -6.33 1.47 3.02
N PHE A 87 -6.04 2.25 4.06
CA PHE A 87 -5.78 3.69 3.97
C PHE A 87 -4.71 4.07 2.94
N LEU A 88 -3.58 3.38 2.91
CA LEU A 88 -2.46 3.71 2.00
C LEU A 88 -2.72 3.34 0.54
N ARG A 89 -3.68 2.45 0.24
CA ARG A 89 -3.91 1.98 -1.13
C ARG A 89 -4.14 3.12 -2.13
N LYS A 90 -4.92 4.11 -1.75
CA LYS A 90 -5.23 5.26 -2.62
C LYS A 90 -3.99 6.07 -2.97
N PHE A 91 -2.98 6.11 -2.11
CA PHE A 91 -1.73 6.82 -2.33
C PHE A 91 -0.70 5.97 -3.09
N PHE A 92 -0.71 4.65 -2.94
CA PHE A 92 0.09 3.75 -3.76
C PHE A 92 -0.38 3.69 -5.21
N LYS A 93 -1.68 3.69 -5.45
CA LYS A 93 -2.29 3.52 -6.79
C LYS A 93 -1.77 4.51 -7.85
N PRO A 94 -1.62 5.82 -7.58
CA PRO A 94 -1.15 6.80 -8.56
C PRO A 94 0.37 6.91 -8.66
N LEU A 95 1.16 6.17 -7.87
CA LEU A 95 2.62 6.30 -7.87
C LEU A 95 3.18 6.30 -9.28
N PRO A 96 4.11 7.23 -9.59
CA PRO A 96 4.66 7.38 -10.92
C PRO A 96 5.61 6.23 -11.25
N GLU A 97 5.76 5.96 -12.53
CA GLU A 97 6.85 5.15 -13.07
C GLU A 97 8.18 5.86 -12.88
N ASN A 98 9.25 5.09 -12.88
CA ASN A 98 10.61 5.62 -12.91
C ASN A 98 10.76 6.68 -14.02
N GLY A 99 11.34 7.83 -13.67
CA GLY A 99 11.52 8.96 -14.59
C GLY A 99 10.28 9.84 -14.78
N LYS A 100 9.21 9.64 -14.00
CA LYS A 100 7.99 10.45 -14.08
C LYS A 100 7.67 11.16 -12.76
N PHE A 101 6.81 12.18 -12.84
CA PHE A 101 6.37 13.01 -11.72
C PHE A 101 4.93 12.71 -11.33
N LEU A 102 4.67 12.74 -10.03
CA LEU A 102 3.32 12.80 -9.47
C LEU A 102 3.19 14.06 -8.60
N PHE A 103 2.27 14.93 -8.94
CA PHE A 103 1.83 16.03 -8.09
C PHE A 103 0.52 15.62 -7.40
N MET A 104 0.49 15.72 -6.08
CA MET A 104 -0.68 15.38 -5.28
C MET A 104 -1.27 16.67 -4.71
N ASP A 105 -2.48 17.04 -5.18
CA ASP A 105 -3.27 18.12 -4.57
C ASP A 105 -4.04 17.52 -3.40
N THR A 106 -3.55 17.81 -2.21
CA THR A 106 -3.85 17.12 -0.97
C THR A 106 -3.42 15.66 -0.95
N GLY A 107 -3.35 15.06 0.21
CA GLY A 107 -2.90 13.66 0.35
C GLY A 107 -3.19 13.10 1.73
N TRP A 108 -2.17 12.48 2.30
CA TRP A 108 -2.34 11.71 3.54
C TRP A 108 -2.47 12.56 4.80
N MET A 109 -1.90 13.79 4.84
CA MET A 109 -2.07 14.68 6.00
C MET A 109 -3.52 15.14 6.11
N GLU A 110 -4.10 15.65 5.02
CA GLU A 110 -5.49 16.12 5.02
C GLU A 110 -6.44 15.00 5.43
N ASP A 111 -6.30 13.79 4.85
CA ASP A 111 -7.16 12.65 5.18
C ASP A 111 -7.10 12.29 6.67
N CYS A 112 -5.89 12.24 7.26
CA CYS A 112 -5.70 11.95 8.67
C CYS A 112 -6.30 13.04 9.58
N VAL A 113 -5.95 14.30 9.31
CA VAL A 113 -6.32 15.43 10.17
C VAL A 113 -7.82 15.69 10.12
N TYR A 114 -8.42 15.71 8.93
CA TYR A 114 -9.86 15.92 8.79
C TYR A 114 -10.68 14.83 9.51
N LYS A 115 -10.35 13.55 9.28
CA LYS A 115 -11.06 12.44 9.91
C LYS A 115 -10.91 12.43 11.41
N TYR A 116 -9.73 12.79 11.91
CA TYR A 116 -9.50 12.90 13.36
C TYR A 116 -10.31 14.03 13.98
N LEU A 117 -10.26 15.25 13.41
CA LEU A 117 -11.00 16.39 13.94
C LEU A 117 -12.52 16.22 13.83
N ARG A 118 -13.00 15.49 12.83
CA ARG A 118 -14.42 15.10 12.69
C ARG A 118 -14.84 13.95 13.60
N ARG A 119 -13.90 13.35 14.33
CA ARG A 119 -14.13 12.16 15.14
C ARG A 119 -14.64 10.94 14.34
N GLU A 120 -14.28 10.87 13.07
CA GLU A 120 -14.54 9.72 12.20
C GLU A 120 -13.58 8.57 12.51
N ILE A 121 -12.39 8.90 13.02
CA ILE A 121 -11.39 7.96 13.52
C ILE A 121 -11.03 8.30 14.98
N THR A 122 -10.61 7.29 15.73
CA THR A 122 -10.13 7.45 17.10
C THR A 122 -8.72 8.05 17.13
N ALA A 123 -8.26 8.52 18.31
CA ALA A 123 -6.88 8.97 18.48
C ALA A 123 -5.87 7.84 18.19
N GLU A 124 -6.18 6.62 18.61
CA GLU A 124 -5.36 5.44 18.36
C GLU A 124 -5.25 5.13 16.84
N GLU A 125 -6.36 5.22 16.11
CA GLU A 125 -6.36 5.06 14.67
C GLU A 125 -5.59 6.19 13.97
N TYR A 126 -5.69 7.42 14.47
CA TYR A 126 -4.92 8.56 13.97
C TYR A 126 -3.41 8.32 14.10
N GLU A 127 -2.93 7.89 15.28
CA GLU A 127 -1.51 7.58 15.50
C GLU A 127 -1.04 6.45 14.56
N ARG A 128 -1.82 5.38 14.41
CA ARG A 128 -1.49 4.30 13.45
C ARG A 128 -1.35 4.81 12.03
N ARG A 129 -2.21 5.74 11.58
CA ARG A 129 -2.13 6.33 10.24
C ARG A 129 -0.92 7.25 10.09
N VAL A 130 -0.53 7.97 11.13
CA VAL A 130 0.70 8.77 11.15
C VAL A 130 1.92 7.85 10.98
N ASP A 131 1.98 6.74 11.69
CA ASP A 131 3.02 5.74 11.56
C ASP A 131 3.03 5.11 10.15
N ALA A 132 1.86 4.79 9.62
CA ALA A 132 1.72 4.28 8.25
C ALA A 132 2.21 5.28 7.20
N CYS A 133 1.99 6.58 7.40
CA CYS A 133 2.55 7.62 6.51
C CYS A 133 4.08 7.65 6.56
N ASN A 134 4.68 7.55 7.75
CA ASN A 134 6.12 7.50 7.90
C ASN A 134 6.73 6.26 7.22
N ILE A 135 6.10 5.10 7.39
CA ILE A 135 6.50 3.86 6.72
C ILE A 135 6.39 4.01 5.20
N PHE A 136 5.30 4.56 4.69
CA PHE A 136 5.08 4.80 3.28
C PHE A 136 6.14 5.72 2.67
N GLU A 137 6.40 6.87 3.30
CA GLU A 137 7.42 7.81 2.85
C GLU A 137 8.83 7.19 2.87
N ARG A 138 9.15 6.42 3.92
CA ARG A 138 10.42 5.69 4.00
C ARG A 138 10.54 4.65 2.89
N GLN A 139 9.53 3.80 2.68
CA GLN A 139 9.52 2.80 1.61
C GLN A 139 9.72 3.44 0.24
N LEU A 140 9.10 4.60 -0.03
CA LEU A 140 9.32 5.33 -1.28
C LEU A 140 10.78 5.76 -1.42
N ARG A 141 11.36 6.41 -0.40
CA ARG A 141 12.74 6.89 -0.43
C ARG A 141 13.75 5.75 -0.54
N ASP A 142 13.54 4.67 0.22
CA ASP A 142 14.37 3.47 0.18
C ASP A 142 14.34 2.79 -1.21
N ASN A 143 13.27 3.00 -1.97
CA ASN A 143 13.12 2.55 -3.36
C ASN A 143 13.50 3.62 -4.41
N GLY A 144 14.17 4.70 -3.99
CA GLY A 144 14.75 5.72 -4.87
C GLY A 144 13.79 6.80 -5.34
N TYR A 145 12.64 6.97 -4.68
CA TYR A 145 11.74 8.11 -4.97
C TYR A 145 12.28 9.40 -4.35
N ILE A 146 12.20 10.48 -5.11
CA ILE A 146 12.33 11.84 -4.58
C ILE A 146 10.96 12.27 -4.07
N VAL A 147 10.83 12.49 -2.75
CA VAL A 147 9.58 12.91 -2.11
C VAL A 147 9.73 14.31 -1.56
N VAL A 148 8.93 15.26 -2.07
CA VAL A 148 8.91 16.67 -1.63
C VAL A 148 7.56 16.97 -1.00
N LYS A 149 7.56 17.49 0.22
CA LYS A 149 6.35 17.82 0.98
C LYS A 149 6.23 19.33 1.16
N LEU A 150 5.21 19.93 0.53
CA LEU A 150 4.92 21.35 0.59
C LEU A 150 3.66 21.60 1.41
N PHE A 151 3.69 22.55 2.34
CA PHE A 151 2.54 22.98 3.09
C PHE A 151 2.26 24.47 2.87
N LEU A 152 1.11 24.81 2.31
CA LEU A 152 0.69 26.19 2.03
C LEU A 152 0.03 26.81 3.26
N HIS A 153 0.71 27.74 3.90
CA HIS A 153 0.23 28.42 5.09
C HIS A 153 -0.34 29.81 4.75
N ILE A 154 -1.57 30.08 5.22
CA ILE A 154 -2.20 31.42 5.19
C ILE A 154 -2.76 31.75 6.57
N SER A 155 -2.91 33.03 6.89
CA SER A 155 -3.58 33.46 8.13
C SER A 155 -5.09 33.19 8.07
N ARG A 156 -5.74 33.24 9.21
CA ARG A 156 -7.20 33.10 9.29
C ARG A 156 -7.93 34.19 8.52
N GLU A 157 -7.42 35.43 8.63
CA GLU A 157 -7.96 36.61 7.99
C GLU A 157 -7.82 36.50 6.47
N GLU A 158 -6.67 36.10 5.99
CA GLU A 158 -6.42 35.86 4.57
C GLU A 158 -7.30 34.73 4.03
N GLN A 159 -7.51 33.65 4.78
CA GLN A 159 -8.40 32.57 4.38
C GLN A 159 -9.86 33.10 4.22
N LEU A 160 -10.32 33.90 5.19
CA LEU A 160 -11.67 34.49 5.11
C LEU A 160 -11.84 35.38 3.90
N SER A 161 -10.85 36.23 3.65
CA SER A 161 -10.87 37.14 2.47
C SER A 161 -10.98 36.36 1.15
N ARG A 162 -10.21 35.27 1.01
CA ARG A 162 -10.25 34.42 -0.19
C ARG A 162 -11.54 33.63 -0.32
N ILE A 163 -12.11 33.14 0.77
CA ILE A 163 -13.42 32.51 0.77
C ILE A 163 -14.50 33.50 0.29
N ALA A 164 -14.46 34.73 0.79
CA ALA A 164 -15.39 35.78 0.36
C ALA A 164 -15.26 36.11 -1.15
N GLU A 165 -14.04 36.34 -1.62
CA GLU A 165 -13.73 36.60 -3.04
C GLU A 165 -14.25 35.48 -3.95
N LEU A 166 -14.03 34.21 -3.58
CA LEU A 166 -14.49 33.06 -4.36
C LEU A 166 -16.02 32.95 -4.39
N ARG A 167 -16.71 33.36 -3.31
CA ARG A 167 -18.18 33.32 -3.22
C ARG A 167 -18.89 34.49 -3.95
N GLU A 168 -18.23 35.61 -4.09
CA GLU A 168 -18.76 36.74 -4.82
C GLU A 168 -18.81 36.52 -6.35
N ASN A 169 -18.01 35.61 -6.87
CA ASN A 169 -17.95 35.30 -8.30
C ASN A 169 -18.69 34.01 -8.61
N ILE A 170 -19.74 34.08 -9.42
CA ILE A 170 -20.59 32.94 -9.83
C ILE A 170 -19.80 31.78 -10.47
N ASP A 171 -18.69 32.08 -11.14
CA ASP A 171 -17.85 31.08 -11.78
C ASP A 171 -16.95 30.29 -10.79
N THR A 172 -16.81 30.79 -9.55
CA THR A 172 -15.92 30.22 -8.54
C THR A 172 -16.62 29.86 -7.22
N GLU A 173 -17.85 30.32 -6.98
CA GLU A 173 -18.57 30.03 -5.73
C GLU A 173 -18.72 28.57 -5.41
N TRP A 174 -18.87 27.71 -6.44
CA TRP A 174 -18.96 26.27 -6.32
C TRP A 174 -17.70 25.61 -5.70
N ARG A 175 -16.56 26.31 -5.71
CA ARG A 175 -15.30 25.86 -5.13
C ARG A 175 -15.31 25.92 -3.61
N VAL A 176 -16.14 26.79 -3.03
CA VAL A 176 -16.28 26.92 -1.58
C VAL A 176 -17.32 25.92 -1.07
N THR A 177 -16.89 25.04 -0.22
CA THR A 177 -17.71 23.96 0.31
C THR A 177 -17.94 24.10 1.82
N GLY A 178 -18.81 23.27 2.38
CA GLY A 178 -18.99 23.20 3.83
C GLY A 178 -17.70 22.89 4.57
N ASP A 179 -16.79 22.15 3.95
CA ASP A 179 -15.50 21.80 4.55
C ASP A 179 -14.57 22.99 4.67
N ASP A 180 -14.52 23.85 3.65
CA ASP A 180 -13.72 25.08 3.68
C ASP A 180 -14.20 26.02 4.81
N LEU A 181 -15.52 26.14 4.96
CA LEU A 181 -16.14 26.94 6.03
C LEU A 181 -15.90 26.36 7.41
N TRP A 182 -15.97 25.03 7.51
CA TRP A 182 -15.69 24.33 8.76
C TRP A 182 -14.21 24.44 9.15
N GLN A 183 -13.28 24.28 8.22
CA GLN A 183 -11.85 24.46 8.46
C GLN A 183 -11.56 25.89 8.94
N HIS A 184 -12.19 26.90 8.32
CA HIS A 184 -12.08 28.30 8.76
C HIS A 184 -12.62 28.53 10.17
N LYS A 185 -13.78 27.96 10.48
CA LYS A 185 -14.39 28.04 11.83
C LYS A 185 -13.47 27.44 12.89
N GLU A 186 -12.93 26.26 12.61
CA GLU A 186 -12.07 25.49 13.52
C GLU A 186 -10.57 25.76 13.29
N TYR A 187 -10.21 26.93 12.71
CA TYR A 187 -8.84 27.26 12.30
C TYR A 187 -7.78 26.95 13.37
N LYS A 188 -8.03 27.25 14.65
CA LYS A 188 -7.08 26.98 15.72
C LYS A 188 -6.84 25.48 15.93
N ALA A 189 -7.89 24.65 15.84
CA ALA A 189 -7.80 23.21 15.97
C ALA A 189 -7.01 22.60 14.79
N PHE A 190 -7.32 23.05 13.57
CA PHE A 190 -6.57 22.62 12.37
C PHE A 190 -5.10 23.03 12.42
N ARG A 191 -4.80 24.28 12.81
CA ARG A 191 -3.43 24.77 12.93
C ARG A 191 -2.60 23.91 13.89
N ARG A 192 -3.16 23.52 15.01
CA ARG A 192 -2.53 22.64 15.98
C ARG A 192 -2.33 21.25 15.38
N ALA A 193 -3.37 20.64 14.83
CA ALA A 193 -3.32 19.29 14.29
C ALA A 193 -2.35 19.17 13.10
N TYR A 194 -2.31 20.16 12.20
CA TYR A 194 -1.32 20.21 11.10
C TYR A 194 0.11 20.33 11.63
N GLY A 195 0.34 21.18 12.65
CA GLY A 195 1.64 21.32 13.29
C GLY A 195 2.13 20.01 13.90
N GLU A 196 1.29 19.35 14.68
CA GLU A 196 1.57 18.05 15.30
C GLU A 196 1.82 16.95 14.26
N PHE A 197 1.01 16.92 13.18
CA PHE A 197 1.21 15.95 12.09
C PHE A 197 2.56 16.14 11.39
N MET A 198 2.91 17.39 11.05
CA MET A 198 4.18 17.69 10.38
C MET A 198 5.38 17.34 11.28
N GLU A 199 5.32 17.63 12.57
CA GLU A 199 6.38 17.24 13.52
C GLU A 199 6.58 15.73 13.56
N LYS A 200 5.48 14.96 13.64
CA LYS A 200 5.51 13.50 13.67
C LYS A 200 5.95 12.87 12.35
N THR A 201 5.75 13.54 11.22
CA THR A 201 6.04 13.00 9.88
C THR A 201 7.24 13.66 9.21
N SER A 202 8.08 14.38 9.95
CA SER A 202 9.35 14.93 9.44
C SER A 202 10.52 13.93 9.51
N VAL A 203 10.29 12.71 9.98
CA VAL A 203 11.31 11.67 10.20
C VAL A 203 12.02 11.28 8.90
N CYS A 204 11.27 11.11 7.81
CA CYS A 204 11.78 10.69 6.51
C CYS A 204 12.06 11.87 5.55
N GLY A 205 11.86 13.10 5.98
CA GLY A 205 12.07 14.31 5.18
C GLY A 205 11.24 15.47 5.70
N GLU A 206 11.80 16.65 5.63
CA GLU A 206 11.19 17.85 6.16
C GLU A 206 9.97 18.33 5.35
N TRP A 207 9.07 19.03 6.02
CA TRP A 207 7.99 19.78 5.41
C TRP A 207 8.50 21.20 5.07
N HIS A 208 8.30 21.60 3.81
CA HIS A 208 8.53 22.97 3.38
C HIS A 208 7.25 23.78 3.59
N VAL A 209 7.24 24.61 4.64
CA VAL A 209 6.10 25.52 4.91
C VAL A 209 6.24 26.78 4.07
N LEU A 210 5.29 26.99 3.16
CA LEU A 210 5.29 28.10 2.20
C LEU A 210 4.34 29.20 2.67
N ASP A 211 4.81 30.47 2.72
CA ASP A 211 3.93 31.63 2.88
C ASP A 211 3.02 31.79 1.66
N ALA A 212 1.77 31.38 1.80
CA ALA A 212 0.79 31.46 0.74
C ALA A 212 -0.06 32.75 0.79
N GLY A 213 0.20 33.65 1.73
CA GLY A 213 -0.35 35.02 1.72
C GLY A 213 0.17 35.82 0.55
N ASN A 214 1.42 35.59 0.11
CA ASN A 214 1.97 36.22 -1.09
C ASN A 214 2.17 35.20 -2.22
N ARG A 215 1.43 35.40 -3.33
CA ARG A 215 1.47 34.46 -4.47
C ARG A 215 2.88 34.25 -5.05
N LYS A 216 3.67 35.33 -5.20
CA LYS A 216 5.01 35.24 -5.80
C LYS A 216 6.05 34.61 -4.84
N LYS A 217 5.99 34.95 -3.54
CA LYS A 217 6.84 34.31 -2.52
C LYS A 217 6.57 32.81 -2.44
N ARG A 218 5.28 32.40 -2.47
CA ARG A 218 4.88 31.00 -2.51
C ARG A 218 5.44 30.26 -3.73
N LEU A 219 5.31 30.84 -4.93
CA LEU A 219 5.85 30.25 -6.15
C LEU A 219 7.36 30.07 -6.09
N LEU A 220 8.08 31.13 -5.69
CA LEU A 220 9.54 31.08 -5.54
C LEU A 220 9.97 29.96 -4.60
N ALA A 221 9.38 29.90 -3.40
CA ALA A 221 9.73 28.89 -2.41
C ALA A 221 9.37 27.46 -2.88
N GLY A 222 8.22 27.29 -3.54
CA GLY A 222 7.83 25.98 -4.09
C GLY A 222 8.77 25.50 -5.20
N PHE A 223 9.14 26.38 -6.14
CA PHE A 223 10.13 26.04 -7.17
C PHE A 223 11.50 25.70 -6.58
N ARG A 224 12.01 26.49 -5.61
CA ARG A 224 13.28 26.22 -4.94
C ARG A 224 13.27 24.83 -4.27
N ALA A 225 12.28 24.56 -3.43
CA ALA A 225 12.18 23.28 -2.73
C ALA A 225 12.20 22.08 -3.68
N ILE A 226 11.49 22.15 -4.81
CA ILE A 226 11.42 21.04 -5.76
C ILE A 226 12.73 20.94 -6.55
N THR A 227 13.25 22.05 -7.08
CA THR A 227 14.48 22.01 -7.90
C THR A 227 15.69 21.56 -7.09
N GLU A 228 15.83 22.01 -5.84
CA GLU A 228 16.88 21.59 -4.91
C GLU A 228 16.75 20.10 -4.55
N ALA A 229 15.54 19.61 -4.28
CA ALA A 229 15.34 18.19 -4.01
C ALA A 229 15.68 17.31 -5.22
N ILE A 230 15.39 17.77 -6.43
CA ILE A 230 15.74 17.06 -7.67
C ILE A 230 17.25 17.06 -7.88
N ASP A 231 17.96 18.20 -7.67
CA ASP A 231 19.41 18.24 -7.79
C ASP A 231 20.08 17.25 -6.82
N ASN A 232 19.66 17.30 -5.55
CA ASN A 232 20.16 16.36 -4.54
C ASN A 232 19.91 14.89 -4.95
N GLY A 233 18.75 14.59 -5.53
CA GLY A 233 18.43 13.26 -6.04
C GLY A 233 19.28 12.87 -7.25
N LEU A 234 19.55 13.79 -8.15
CA LEU A 234 20.40 13.56 -9.33
C LEU A 234 21.88 13.40 -8.96
N GLU A 235 22.38 14.18 -8.00
CA GLU A 235 23.78 14.10 -7.51
C GLU A 235 24.05 12.81 -6.73
N ASN A 236 23.13 12.42 -5.85
CA ASN A 236 23.27 11.23 -5.01
C ASN A 236 22.85 9.94 -5.72
N GLY A 237 22.20 10.06 -6.88
CA GLY A 237 21.62 8.95 -7.61
C GLY A 237 20.46 8.31 -6.86
N ARG A 238 20.09 7.09 -7.26
CA ARG A 238 19.08 6.29 -6.59
C ARG A 238 19.62 5.84 -5.23
N CYS A 239 19.29 6.56 -4.18
CA CYS A 239 19.57 6.13 -2.81
C CYS A 239 18.67 4.94 -2.48
N ILE A 240 19.23 3.74 -2.50
CA ILE A 240 18.54 2.55 -2.03
C ILE A 240 18.83 2.42 -0.54
N GLY A 241 17.80 2.48 0.29
CA GLY A 241 17.92 2.30 1.74
C GLY A 241 18.43 0.90 2.07
N LYS A 242 19.28 0.80 3.09
CA LYS A 242 19.74 -0.49 3.62
C LYS A 242 18.63 -1.15 4.44
N ALA A 243 18.65 -2.48 4.49
CA ALA A 243 17.74 -3.23 5.34
C ALA A 243 17.88 -2.77 6.81
N GLY A 244 16.79 -2.25 7.37
CA GLY A 244 16.69 -1.96 8.80
C GLY A 244 16.51 -3.23 9.63
N LYS A 245 16.50 -3.08 10.96
CA LYS A 245 16.10 -4.17 11.84
C LYS A 245 14.63 -4.51 11.60
N ASN A 246 14.35 -5.80 11.51
CA ASN A 246 12.98 -6.32 11.46
C ASN A 246 12.46 -6.45 12.89
N ASP A 247 11.89 -5.39 13.43
CA ASP A 247 11.46 -5.30 14.84
C ASP A 247 10.04 -5.86 15.08
N PHE A 248 9.48 -6.59 14.13
CA PHE A 248 8.16 -7.20 14.29
C PHE A 248 8.21 -8.41 15.23
N PRO A 249 7.18 -8.60 16.08
CA PRO A 249 7.06 -9.79 16.91
C PRO A 249 6.79 -11.01 16.03
N LEU A 250 7.86 -11.73 15.72
CA LEU A 250 7.80 -12.93 14.88
C LEU A 250 7.37 -14.14 15.70
N LEU A 251 6.54 -14.98 15.10
CA LEU A 251 6.22 -16.30 15.64
C LEU A 251 7.32 -17.29 15.24
N GLY A 252 7.64 -18.22 16.14
CA GLY A 252 8.43 -19.38 15.77
C GLY A 252 7.69 -20.20 14.72
N THR A 253 8.31 -20.42 13.57
CA THR A 253 7.75 -21.25 12.50
C THR A 253 8.52 -22.56 12.44
N PRO A 254 7.83 -23.73 12.34
CA PRO A 254 8.51 -24.98 12.11
C PRO A 254 9.38 -24.92 10.86
N SER A 255 10.51 -25.64 10.88
CA SER A 255 11.31 -25.83 9.65
C SER A 255 10.54 -26.67 8.64
N LEU A 256 10.82 -26.51 7.36
CA LEU A 256 10.28 -27.39 6.32
C LEU A 256 10.62 -28.86 6.57
N ARG A 257 11.75 -29.12 7.22
CA ARG A 257 12.20 -30.47 7.58
C ARG A 257 11.38 -31.12 8.67
N ASP A 258 10.68 -30.33 9.48
CA ASP A 258 9.79 -30.82 10.54
C ASP A 258 8.39 -31.18 10.02
N ALA A 259 8.10 -30.90 8.73
CA ALA A 259 6.82 -31.20 8.12
C ALA A 259 6.63 -32.71 7.94
N ASP A 260 5.54 -33.24 8.48
CA ASP A 260 5.19 -34.67 8.36
C ASP A 260 4.53 -34.94 7.00
N LEU A 261 5.33 -35.31 6.00
CA LEU A 261 4.88 -35.59 4.65
C LEU A 261 4.12 -36.91 4.49
N THR A 262 4.01 -37.73 5.56
CA THR A 262 3.22 -38.98 5.55
C THR A 262 1.72 -38.74 5.74
N LYS A 263 1.32 -37.53 6.10
CA LYS A 263 -0.10 -37.18 6.32
C LYS A 263 -0.95 -37.43 5.08
N SER A 264 -2.05 -38.12 5.27
CA SER A 264 -2.98 -38.53 4.22
C SER A 264 -4.43 -38.56 4.74
N VAL A 265 -5.38 -38.63 3.83
CA VAL A 265 -6.81 -38.77 4.15
C VAL A 265 -7.44 -39.85 3.27
N ALA A 266 -8.28 -40.71 3.87
CA ALA A 266 -8.97 -41.77 3.15
C ALA A 266 -9.93 -41.17 2.09
N PRO A 267 -10.14 -41.86 0.94
CA PRO A 267 -10.98 -41.34 -0.14
C PRO A 267 -12.43 -41.02 0.26
N GLU A 268 -13.01 -41.84 1.11
CA GLU A 268 -14.39 -41.68 1.62
C GLU A 268 -14.48 -40.48 2.56
N GLU A 269 -13.57 -40.37 3.50
CA GLU A 269 -13.43 -39.25 4.42
C GLU A 269 -13.23 -37.94 3.65
N TYR A 270 -12.33 -37.97 2.66
CA TYR A 270 -12.06 -36.79 1.81
C TYR A 270 -13.34 -36.24 1.16
N LYS A 271 -14.20 -37.08 0.60
CA LYS A 271 -15.43 -36.65 -0.06
C LYS A 271 -16.40 -35.97 0.91
N ALA A 272 -16.61 -36.62 2.08
CA ALA A 272 -17.51 -36.12 3.11
C ALA A 272 -17.02 -34.78 3.69
N GLU A 273 -15.73 -34.73 4.06
CA GLU A 273 -15.14 -33.54 4.69
C GLU A 273 -15.01 -32.37 3.70
N LEU A 274 -14.65 -32.63 2.44
CA LEU A 274 -14.61 -31.61 1.40
C LEU A 274 -15.97 -30.93 1.23
N LYS A 275 -17.04 -31.71 1.15
CA LYS A 275 -18.41 -31.21 1.02
C LYS A 275 -18.79 -30.36 2.24
N ARG A 276 -18.57 -30.88 3.45
CA ARG A 276 -18.88 -30.19 4.71
C ARG A 276 -18.17 -28.82 4.81
N LEU A 277 -16.85 -28.80 4.51
CA LEU A 277 -16.06 -27.58 4.58
C LEU A 277 -16.44 -26.57 3.48
N GLN A 278 -16.78 -27.04 2.29
CA GLN A 278 -17.25 -26.15 1.22
C GLN A 278 -18.60 -25.52 1.54
N GLU A 279 -19.54 -26.27 2.12
CA GLU A 279 -20.82 -25.73 2.60
C GLU A 279 -20.61 -24.70 3.72
N LYS A 280 -19.74 -25.01 4.69
CA LYS A 280 -19.33 -24.07 5.76
C LYS A 280 -18.73 -22.79 5.16
N LEU A 281 -17.83 -22.92 4.19
CA LEU A 281 -17.15 -21.79 3.56
C LEU A 281 -18.13 -20.90 2.78
N ALA A 282 -19.09 -21.47 2.04
CA ALA A 282 -20.14 -20.71 1.36
C ALA A 282 -20.97 -19.86 2.34
N ALA A 283 -21.35 -20.44 3.49
CA ALA A 283 -22.07 -19.73 4.53
C ALA A 283 -21.25 -18.61 5.17
N LEU A 284 -19.95 -18.84 5.41
CA LEU A 284 -19.04 -17.85 5.96
C LEU A 284 -18.75 -16.72 4.96
N HIS A 285 -18.61 -17.03 3.66
CA HIS A 285 -18.42 -16.04 2.60
C HIS A 285 -19.56 -15.02 2.58
N ASN A 286 -20.81 -15.48 2.69
CA ASN A 286 -21.96 -14.59 2.80
C ASN A 286 -21.89 -13.70 4.06
N LYS A 287 -21.42 -14.23 5.20
CA LYS A 287 -21.28 -13.47 6.44
C LYS A 287 -20.20 -12.39 6.32
N ILE A 288 -19.02 -12.70 5.78
CA ILE A 288 -17.93 -11.71 5.60
C ILE A 288 -18.33 -10.61 4.61
N TYR A 289 -19.06 -10.96 3.53
CA TYR A 289 -19.59 -9.98 2.58
C TYR A 289 -20.48 -8.95 3.27
N ARG A 290 -21.47 -9.39 4.05
CA ARG A 290 -22.40 -8.51 4.78
C ARG A 290 -21.72 -7.70 5.88
N LYS A 291 -20.72 -8.28 6.54
CA LYS A 291 -19.94 -7.60 7.60
C LYS A 291 -18.79 -6.76 7.06
N ARG A 292 -18.59 -6.73 5.74
CA ARG A 292 -17.52 -5.99 5.07
C ARG A 292 -16.11 -6.37 5.57
N ILE A 293 -15.87 -7.65 5.85
CA ILE A 293 -14.56 -8.16 6.27
C ILE A 293 -13.78 -8.56 5.01
N PRO A 294 -12.67 -7.88 4.65
CA PRO A 294 -11.85 -8.25 3.51
C PRO A 294 -10.94 -9.44 3.85
N VAL A 295 -10.64 -10.27 2.85
CA VAL A 295 -9.79 -11.45 3.01
C VAL A 295 -8.75 -11.50 1.91
N VAL A 296 -7.50 -11.73 2.28
CA VAL A 296 -6.37 -11.96 1.37
C VAL A 296 -5.80 -13.34 1.67
N ILE A 297 -5.68 -14.17 0.64
CA ILE A 297 -5.12 -15.53 0.76
C ILE A 297 -3.94 -15.65 -0.20
N CYS A 298 -2.74 -15.93 0.33
CA CYS A 298 -1.53 -16.10 -0.44
C CYS A 298 -1.16 -17.58 -0.54
N TYR A 299 -0.96 -18.06 -1.76
CA TYR A 299 -0.45 -19.38 -2.04
C TYR A 299 0.99 -19.29 -2.55
N GLU A 300 1.91 -19.84 -1.78
CA GLU A 300 3.27 -20.10 -2.18
C GLU A 300 3.56 -21.61 -2.09
N GLY A 301 4.66 -22.06 -2.60
CA GLY A 301 5.06 -23.48 -2.53
C GLY A 301 5.77 -23.96 -3.78
N TRP A 302 6.33 -25.14 -3.68
CA TRP A 302 7.10 -25.76 -4.75
C TRP A 302 6.33 -25.88 -6.05
N ASP A 303 7.04 -25.92 -7.18
CA ASP A 303 6.42 -26.22 -8.46
C ASP A 303 5.88 -27.64 -8.44
N ALA A 304 4.73 -27.87 -9.06
CA ALA A 304 3.94 -29.09 -8.97
C ALA A 304 3.40 -29.46 -7.57
N ALA A 305 3.60 -28.66 -6.51
CA ALA A 305 3.08 -28.98 -5.17
C ALA A 305 1.54 -29.07 -5.11
N GLY A 306 0.82 -28.44 -6.03
CA GLY A 306 -0.64 -28.58 -6.11
C GLY A 306 -1.42 -27.30 -5.81
N LYS A 307 -0.78 -26.13 -5.81
CA LYS A 307 -1.38 -24.79 -5.58
C LYS A 307 -2.71 -24.61 -6.33
N GLY A 308 -2.69 -24.64 -7.65
CA GLY A 308 -3.90 -24.40 -8.48
C GLY A 308 -5.04 -25.39 -8.24
N GLY A 309 -4.72 -26.66 -7.89
CA GLY A 309 -5.72 -27.66 -7.51
C GLY A 309 -6.36 -27.37 -6.16
N ASN A 310 -5.63 -26.76 -5.23
CA ASN A 310 -6.10 -26.31 -3.94
C ASN A 310 -6.98 -25.07 -4.08
N ILE A 311 -6.47 -24.03 -4.77
CA ILE A 311 -7.20 -22.79 -5.09
C ILE A 311 -8.57 -23.09 -5.72
N ARG A 312 -8.62 -24.02 -6.69
CA ARG A 312 -9.88 -24.41 -7.34
C ARG A 312 -10.90 -24.94 -6.34
N ARG A 313 -10.51 -25.72 -5.31
CA ARG A 313 -11.45 -26.27 -4.31
C ARG A 313 -11.89 -25.21 -3.31
N LEU A 314 -11.00 -24.28 -2.99
CA LEU A 314 -11.30 -23.14 -2.15
C LEU A 314 -12.27 -22.18 -2.85
N ALA A 315 -12.03 -21.84 -4.10
CA ALA A 315 -12.85 -20.91 -4.87
C ALA A 315 -14.24 -21.47 -5.26
N TYR A 316 -14.36 -22.79 -5.38
CA TYR A 316 -15.57 -23.45 -5.88
C TYR A 316 -16.86 -23.06 -5.14
N PRO A 317 -16.91 -22.96 -3.79
CA PRO A 317 -18.12 -22.62 -3.06
C PRO A 317 -18.35 -21.10 -2.91
N LEU A 318 -17.44 -20.25 -3.39
CA LEU A 318 -17.54 -18.80 -3.25
C LEU A 318 -18.43 -18.20 -4.34
N ASP A 319 -19.16 -17.13 -4.02
CA ASP A 319 -19.89 -16.34 -5.03
C ASP A 319 -18.86 -15.65 -5.95
N PRO A 320 -18.92 -15.85 -7.29
CA PRO A 320 -17.94 -15.31 -8.22
C PRO A 320 -17.88 -13.77 -8.25
N ARG A 321 -18.89 -13.08 -7.72
CA ARG A 321 -18.89 -11.61 -7.60
C ARG A 321 -18.15 -11.12 -6.36
N GLY A 322 -17.86 -12.02 -5.43
CA GLY A 322 -17.27 -11.72 -4.12
C GLY A 322 -15.79 -12.13 -3.99
N PHE A 323 -15.18 -12.67 -5.03
CA PHE A 323 -13.75 -13.01 -4.99
C PHE A 323 -13.05 -12.85 -6.33
N ASP A 324 -11.73 -12.70 -6.26
CA ASP A 324 -10.82 -12.70 -7.38
C ASP A 324 -9.68 -13.70 -7.14
N VAL A 325 -9.26 -14.43 -8.18
CA VAL A 325 -8.04 -15.23 -8.19
C VAL A 325 -7.03 -14.54 -9.09
N ILE A 326 -5.90 -14.15 -8.52
CA ILE A 326 -4.88 -13.36 -9.21
C ILE A 326 -3.61 -14.19 -9.36
N PRO A 327 -3.33 -14.72 -10.54
CA PRO A 327 -2.04 -15.34 -10.84
C PRO A 327 -0.97 -14.26 -10.94
N ILE A 328 0.14 -14.45 -10.24
CA ILE A 328 1.29 -13.56 -10.26
C ILE A 328 2.38 -14.20 -11.13
N ALA A 329 2.61 -13.58 -12.26
CA ALA A 329 3.71 -13.89 -13.19
C ALA A 329 4.83 -12.84 -13.08
N SER A 330 5.83 -12.94 -13.93
CA SER A 330 6.86 -11.92 -14.09
C SER A 330 6.25 -10.54 -14.23
N PRO A 331 6.80 -9.52 -13.57
CA PRO A 331 6.23 -8.18 -13.61
C PRO A 331 6.30 -7.57 -15.02
N THR A 332 5.27 -6.84 -15.38
CA THR A 332 5.24 -6.05 -16.62
C THR A 332 6.23 -4.87 -16.52
N PRO A 333 6.65 -4.26 -17.65
CA PRO A 333 7.53 -3.08 -17.62
C PRO A 333 6.98 -1.94 -16.74
N GLY A 334 5.67 -1.72 -16.74
CA GLY A 334 5.03 -0.70 -15.89
C GLY A 334 5.02 -1.05 -14.40
N GLU A 335 4.99 -2.34 -14.05
CA GLU A 335 5.15 -2.81 -12.66
C GLU A 335 6.60 -2.72 -12.19
N LEU A 336 7.57 -3.08 -13.06
CA LEU A 336 9.01 -2.94 -12.79
C LEU A 336 9.45 -1.48 -12.60
N ALA A 337 8.75 -0.55 -13.24
CA ALA A 337 9.03 0.87 -13.12
C ALA A 337 8.47 1.51 -11.83
N ARG A 338 7.92 0.73 -10.92
CA ARG A 338 7.34 1.18 -9.64
C ARG A 338 7.85 0.33 -8.48
N HIS A 339 7.53 0.76 -7.27
CA HIS A 339 7.73 -0.06 -6.06
C HIS A 339 7.10 -1.45 -6.24
N TYR A 340 7.81 -2.53 -5.89
CA TYR A 340 7.33 -3.91 -6.17
C TYR A 340 5.98 -4.24 -5.52
N LEU A 341 5.65 -3.63 -4.36
CA LEU A 341 4.35 -3.80 -3.71
C LEU A 341 3.20 -3.09 -4.45
N TRP A 342 3.49 -2.17 -5.37
CA TRP A 342 2.47 -1.44 -6.11
C TRP A 342 1.47 -2.36 -6.81
N ARG A 343 1.94 -3.42 -7.46
CA ARG A 343 1.10 -4.37 -8.18
C ARG A 343 0.14 -5.14 -7.26
N PHE A 344 0.48 -5.28 -5.98
CA PHE A 344 -0.35 -5.93 -4.97
C PHE A 344 -1.32 -4.94 -4.33
N TRP A 345 -0.88 -3.73 -3.99
CA TRP A 345 -1.74 -2.66 -3.52
C TRP A 345 -2.92 -2.39 -4.46
N THR A 346 -2.68 -2.42 -5.78
CA THR A 346 -3.72 -2.16 -6.79
C THR A 346 -4.73 -3.29 -6.92
N ARG A 347 -4.41 -4.48 -6.41
CA ARG A 347 -5.21 -5.72 -6.53
C ARG A 347 -5.81 -6.20 -5.21
N LEU A 348 -5.73 -5.38 -4.16
CA LEU A 348 -6.34 -5.71 -2.87
C LEU A 348 -7.87 -5.79 -2.97
N PRO A 349 -8.51 -6.67 -2.19
CA PRO A 349 -9.96 -6.76 -2.15
C PRO A 349 -10.57 -5.53 -1.49
N ARG A 350 -11.73 -5.12 -1.97
CA ARG A 350 -12.55 -4.19 -1.21
C ARG A 350 -13.19 -4.90 -0.01
N SER A 351 -13.55 -4.14 1.00
CA SER A 351 -14.23 -4.68 2.20
C SER A 351 -15.37 -5.63 1.84
N GLY A 352 -15.35 -6.83 2.41
CA GLY A 352 -16.31 -7.90 2.18
C GLY A 352 -16.01 -8.81 0.99
N HIS A 353 -14.83 -8.66 0.35
CA HIS A 353 -14.41 -9.49 -0.78
C HIS A 353 -13.15 -10.28 -0.43
N VAL A 354 -12.88 -11.30 -1.24
CA VAL A 354 -11.73 -12.20 -1.09
C VAL A 354 -10.79 -12.03 -2.30
N THR A 355 -9.50 -11.84 -2.07
CA THR A 355 -8.48 -11.98 -3.12
C THR A 355 -7.58 -13.16 -2.81
N ILE A 356 -7.46 -14.07 -3.75
CA ILE A 356 -6.59 -15.25 -3.69
C ILE A 356 -5.43 -15.01 -4.64
N PHE A 357 -4.22 -14.86 -4.12
CA PHE A 357 -3.00 -14.72 -4.90
C PHE A 357 -2.38 -16.10 -5.15
N ASP A 358 -2.24 -16.52 -6.40
CA ASP A 358 -1.42 -17.66 -6.81
C ASP A 358 -0.02 -17.15 -7.12
N ARG A 359 0.90 -17.34 -6.19
CA ARG A 359 2.13 -16.58 -5.92
C ARG A 359 1.81 -15.14 -5.46
N SER A 360 2.76 -14.50 -4.78
CA SER A 360 2.48 -13.22 -4.11
C SER A 360 3.72 -12.31 -4.06
N TRP A 361 3.71 -11.31 -3.17
CA TRP A 361 4.84 -10.41 -2.92
C TRP A 361 6.10 -11.13 -2.41
N TYR A 362 5.96 -12.35 -1.96
CA TYR A 362 7.07 -13.18 -1.51
C TYR A 362 8.02 -13.59 -2.62
N GLY A 363 7.61 -13.44 -3.88
CA GLY A 363 8.50 -13.57 -5.03
C GLY A 363 9.77 -12.71 -4.92
N ARG A 364 9.68 -11.53 -4.24
CA ARG A 364 10.82 -10.62 -4.00
C ARG A 364 11.95 -11.28 -3.22
N VAL A 365 11.63 -12.09 -2.21
CA VAL A 365 12.60 -12.75 -1.31
C VAL A 365 12.92 -14.19 -1.74
N MET A 366 12.27 -14.70 -2.76
CA MET A 366 12.47 -16.04 -3.35
C MET A 366 13.01 -15.94 -4.78
N VAL A 367 12.12 -15.98 -5.77
CA VAL A 367 12.53 -16.06 -7.18
C VAL A 367 13.33 -14.84 -7.63
N GLU A 368 12.94 -13.62 -7.24
CA GLU A 368 13.66 -12.42 -7.65
C GLU A 368 15.05 -12.33 -7.02
N ARG A 369 15.22 -12.82 -5.77
CA ARG A 369 16.50 -12.98 -5.08
C ARG A 369 17.39 -14.00 -5.80
N ILE A 370 16.87 -15.19 -6.09
CA ILE A 370 17.64 -16.33 -6.61
C ILE A 370 18.01 -16.13 -8.07
N GLU A 371 17.12 -15.55 -8.86
CA GLU A 371 17.34 -15.26 -10.28
C GLU A 371 18.06 -13.92 -10.53
N GLY A 372 18.35 -13.15 -9.48
CA GLY A 372 19.07 -11.88 -9.59
C GLY A 372 18.25 -10.75 -10.23
N TYR A 373 16.91 -10.79 -10.12
CA TYR A 373 16.03 -9.75 -10.66
C TYR A 373 15.93 -8.52 -9.76
N CYS A 374 16.46 -8.58 -8.55
CA CYS A 374 16.62 -7.45 -7.65
C CYS A 374 17.97 -7.50 -6.93
N GLY A 375 18.43 -6.34 -6.44
CA GLY A 375 19.68 -6.22 -5.69
C GLY A 375 19.61 -6.87 -4.30
N GLU A 376 20.78 -7.10 -3.70
CA GLU A 376 20.88 -7.73 -2.38
C GLU A 376 20.21 -6.89 -1.30
N ASP A 377 20.40 -5.57 -1.31
CA ASP A 377 19.75 -4.66 -0.37
C ASP A 377 18.23 -4.63 -0.57
N ASP A 378 17.75 -4.79 -1.80
CA ASP A 378 16.31 -4.80 -2.11
C ASP A 378 15.60 -6.00 -1.46
N TRP A 379 16.10 -7.23 -1.65
CA TRP A 379 15.42 -8.39 -1.04
C TRP A 379 15.66 -8.50 0.47
N LYS A 380 16.79 -8.01 0.99
CA LYS A 380 17.01 -7.94 2.43
C LYS A 380 16.04 -6.99 3.12
N ARG A 381 15.77 -5.84 2.50
CA ARG A 381 14.81 -4.84 2.99
C ARG A 381 13.37 -5.34 2.88
N ALA A 382 13.07 -6.14 1.86
CA ALA A 382 11.71 -6.60 1.57
C ALA A 382 11.08 -7.41 2.70
N TYR A 383 11.83 -8.09 3.56
CA TYR A 383 11.25 -8.77 4.73
C TYR A 383 10.52 -7.79 5.66
N GLY A 384 11.15 -6.64 5.95
CA GLY A 384 10.52 -5.58 6.75
C GLY A 384 9.33 -4.94 6.02
N GLU A 385 9.51 -4.57 4.76
CA GLU A 385 8.46 -3.96 3.93
C GLU A 385 7.22 -4.86 3.78
N ILE A 386 7.41 -6.17 3.68
CA ILE A 386 6.32 -7.17 3.64
C ILE A 386 5.58 -7.20 4.96
N ASN A 387 6.29 -7.26 6.09
CA ASN A 387 5.66 -7.26 7.40
C ASN A 387 4.87 -5.98 7.66
N GLU A 388 5.38 -4.84 7.23
CA GLU A 388 4.67 -3.55 7.29
C GLU A 388 3.41 -3.53 6.42
N PHE A 389 3.51 -4.04 5.20
CA PHE A 389 2.37 -4.17 4.29
C PHE A 389 1.27 -5.06 4.87
N GLU A 390 1.64 -6.23 5.37
CA GLU A 390 0.69 -7.16 6.00
C GLU A 390 0.10 -6.61 7.29
N LYS A 391 0.90 -5.83 8.06
CA LYS A 391 0.40 -5.13 9.25
C LYS A 391 -0.66 -4.09 8.89
N GLU A 392 -0.42 -3.27 7.87
CA GLU A 392 -1.41 -2.29 7.39
C GLU A 392 -2.72 -2.98 6.94
N LEU A 393 -2.62 -4.14 6.28
CA LEU A 393 -3.79 -4.95 5.94
C LEU A 393 -4.54 -5.43 7.19
N ALA A 394 -3.80 -5.96 8.16
CA ALA A 394 -4.39 -6.47 9.40
C ALA A 394 -5.01 -5.35 10.25
N ASP A 395 -4.37 -4.20 10.35
CA ASP A 395 -4.86 -3.01 11.06
C ASP A 395 -6.15 -2.46 10.42
N TYR A 396 -6.28 -2.58 9.11
CA TYR A 396 -7.52 -2.27 8.40
C TYR A 396 -8.63 -3.31 8.68
N GLY A 397 -8.30 -4.48 9.24
CA GLY A 397 -9.21 -5.58 9.53
C GLY A 397 -9.27 -6.63 8.41
N THR A 398 -8.29 -6.67 7.54
CA THR A 398 -8.13 -7.72 6.54
C THR A 398 -7.63 -9.00 7.19
N ILE A 399 -8.29 -10.12 6.91
CA ILE A 399 -7.79 -11.45 7.26
C ILE A 399 -6.72 -11.81 6.24
N VAL A 400 -5.47 -11.97 6.68
CA VAL A 400 -4.34 -12.39 5.82
C VAL A 400 -3.98 -13.82 6.14
N LEU A 401 -4.14 -14.72 5.17
CA LEU A 401 -3.79 -16.13 5.28
C LEU A 401 -2.69 -16.48 4.30
N LYS A 402 -1.63 -17.14 4.79
CA LYS A 402 -0.45 -17.49 4.00
C LYS A 402 -0.20 -18.98 4.05
N PHE A 403 -0.14 -19.60 2.87
CA PHE A 403 0.08 -21.03 2.72
C PHE A 403 1.37 -21.30 1.95
N TRP A 404 2.27 -22.08 2.58
CA TRP A 404 3.37 -22.72 1.89
C TRP A 404 2.97 -24.17 1.58
N ILE A 405 2.76 -24.48 0.29
CA ILE A 405 2.38 -25.83 -0.15
C ILE A 405 3.66 -26.67 -0.34
N HIS A 406 3.86 -27.60 0.57
CA HIS A 406 5.11 -28.33 0.75
C HIS A 406 5.07 -29.77 0.23
N ILE A 407 6.12 -30.15 -0.50
CA ILE A 407 6.41 -31.51 -0.97
C ILE A 407 7.92 -31.72 -0.91
N ASP A 408 8.37 -32.97 -0.96
CA ASP A 408 9.76 -33.33 -1.14
C ASP A 408 10.19 -33.28 -2.62
N PRO A 409 11.53 -33.32 -2.89
CA PRO A 409 12.06 -33.33 -4.25
C PRO A 409 11.62 -34.55 -5.08
N GLU A 410 11.48 -35.69 -4.45
CA GLU A 410 11.08 -36.95 -5.08
C GLU A 410 9.65 -36.85 -5.61
N THR A 411 8.73 -36.42 -4.77
CA THR A 411 7.33 -36.16 -5.16
C THR A 411 7.23 -35.11 -6.28
N GLN A 412 8.10 -34.10 -6.29
CA GLN A 412 8.13 -33.11 -7.36
C GLN A 412 8.54 -33.78 -8.70
N LEU A 413 9.60 -34.58 -8.70
CA LEU A 413 10.10 -35.28 -9.87
C LEU A 413 9.01 -36.17 -10.48
N GLU A 414 8.41 -37.05 -9.68
CA GLU A 414 7.30 -37.91 -10.10
C GLU A 414 6.18 -37.11 -10.77
N ARG A 415 5.84 -35.95 -10.21
CA ARG A 415 4.79 -35.10 -10.76
C ARG A 415 5.20 -34.40 -12.05
N PHE A 416 6.47 -34.05 -12.22
CA PHE A 416 7.02 -33.50 -13.46
C PHE A 416 6.96 -34.55 -14.58
N GLU A 417 7.44 -35.76 -14.31
CA GLU A 417 7.40 -36.88 -15.26
C GLU A 417 5.95 -37.23 -15.65
N LEU A 418 5.04 -37.26 -14.67
CA LEU A 418 3.63 -37.50 -14.94
C LEU A 418 3.02 -36.42 -15.86
N ARG A 419 3.44 -35.16 -15.68
CA ARG A 419 2.98 -34.05 -16.55
C ARG A 419 3.53 -34.18 -17.97
N GLN A 420 4.82 -34.50 -18.13
CA GLN A 420 5.43 -34.72 -19.42
C GLN A 420 4.80 -35.87 -20.18
N ASN A 421 4.43 -36.93 -19.48
CA ASN A 421 3.86 -38.15 -20.07
C ASN A 421 2.33 -38.08 -20.24
N THR A 422 1.67 -36.97 -19.86
CA THR A 422 0.22 -36.76 -19.99
C THR A 422 -0.03 -35.63 -20.99
N PRO A 423 -0.50 -35.88 -22.23
CA PRO A 423 -0.66 -34.87 -23.28
C PRO A 423 -1.42 -33.61 -22.83
N GLU A 424 -2.53 -33.79 -22.08
CA GLU A 424 -3.38 -32.70 -21.59
C GLU A 424 -2.72 -31.89 -20.46
N LYS A 425 -1.56 -32.32 -19.96
CA LYS A 425 -0.83 -31.65 -18.86
C LYS A 425 0.55 -31.12 -19.26
N GLN A 426 1.03 -31.44 -20.46
CA GLN A 426 2.36 -31.00 -20.91
C GLN A 426 2.54 -29.49 -20.87
N TRP A 427 1.50 -28.72 -21.16
CA TRP A 427 1.53 -27.28 -21.08
C TRP A 427 1.77 -26.70 -19.67
N LYS A 428 1.72 -27.56 -18.62
CA LYS A 428 1.95 -27.17 -17.21
C LYS A 428 3.38 -27.35 -16.76
N ILE A 429 4.27 -27.81 -17.61
CA ILE A 429 5.69 -27.96 -17.32
C ILE A 429 6.49 -27.16 -18.34
N THR A 430 7.45 -26.40 -17.84
CA THR A 430 8.29 -25.50 -18.61
C THR A 430 9.75 -25.73 -18.27
N ASP A 431 10.66 -25.20 -19.08
CA ASP A 431 12.10 -25.21 -18.78
C ASP A 431 12.43 -24.46 -17.47
N GLU A 432 11.58 -23.50 -17.07
CA GLU A 432 11.71 -22.80 -15.81
C GLU A 432 11.51 -23.74 -14.59
N ASP A 433 10.54 -24.65 -14.67
CA ASP A 433 10.29 -25.62 -13.59
C ASP A 433 11.53 -26.51 -13.36
N TRP A 434 12.20 -26.94 -14.42
CA TRP A 434 13.41 -27.73 -14.33
C TRP A 434 14.60 -26.95 -13.78
N ARG A 435 14.81 -25.72 -14.22
CA ARG A 435 15.85 -24.82 -13.66
C ARG A 435 15.63 -24.54 -12.18
N ASN A 436 14.39 -24.30 -11.77
CA ASN A 436 14.06 -24.10 -10.36
C ASN A 436 14.38 -25.33 -9.51
N ARG A 437 14.13 -26.54 -10.06
CA ARG A 437 14.46 -27.78 -9.39
C ARG A 437 15.97 -27.96 -9.20
N GLU A 438 16.79 -27.60 -10.19
CA GLU A 438 18.26 -27.64 -10.06
C GLU A 438 18.76 -26.75 -8.91
N LYS A 439 18.06 -25.66 -8.62
CA LYS A 439 18.38 -24.71 -7.57
C LYS A 439 17.67 -25.01 -6.22
N TRP A 440 17.12 -26.21 -6.06
CA TRP A 440 16.32 -26.57 -4.86
C TRP A 440 16.98 -26.16 -3.53
N PRO A 441 18.27 -26.42 -3.23
CA PRO A 441 18.87 -26.04 -1.96
C PRO A 441 18.89 -24.51 -1.72
N LEU A 442 19.02 -23.73 -2.79
CA LEU A 442 18.98 -22.26 -2.71
C LEU A 442 17.56 -21.77 -2.40
N TYR A 443 16.57 -22.35 -3.05
CA TYR A 443 15.16 -22.06 -2.76
C TYR A 443 14.79 -22.52 -1.34
N GLU A 444 15.21 -23.68 -0.89
CA GLU A 444 14.96 -24.17 0.48
C GLU A 444 15.46 -23.17 1.52
N THR A 445 16.70 -22.70 1.36
CA THR A 445 17.29 -21.66 2.23
C THR A 445 16.48 -20.38 2.21
N ALA A 446 16.08 -19.89 1.04
CA ALA A 446 15.32 -18.65 0.90
C ALA A 446 13.91 -18.78 1.51
N VAL A 447 13.28 -19.94 1.38
CA VAL A 447 11.97 -20.25 1.98
C VAL A 447 12.04 -20.32 3.49
N GLU A 448 13.05 -21.01 4.05
CA GLU A 448 13.27 -21.05 5.50
C GLU A 448 13.44 -19.64 6.08
N GLU A 449 14.27 -18.81 5.45
CA GLU A 449 14.42 -17.41 5.86
C GLU A 449 13.11 -16.62 5.76
N MET A 450 12.35 -16.82 4.69
CA MET A 450 11.06 -16.20 4.48
C MET A 450 10.08 -16.57 5.61
N LEU A 451 9.94 -17.84 5.90
CA LEU A 451 9.05 -18.33 6.95
C LEU A 451 9.44 -17.75 8.32
N GLN A 452 10.73 -17.75 8.65
CA GLN A 452 11.23 -17.24 9.93
C GLN A 452 11.09 -15.73 10.08
N LYS A 453 11.36 -14.97 9.00
CA LYS A 453 11.39 -13.49 9.05
C LYS A 453 10.04 -12.81 8.80
N THR A 454 9.03 -13.56 8.37
CA THR A 454 7.73 -12.98 8.02
C THR A 454 6.53 -13.71 8.62
N SER A 455 6.71 -14.67 9.54
CA SER A 455 5.59 -15.27 10.27
C SER A 455 5.25 -14.41 11.47
N THR A 456 4.26 -13.56 11.35
CA THR A 456 3.81 -12.65 12.42
C THR A 456 2.50 -13.11 13.04
N ALA A 457 2.18 -12.62 14.24
CA ALA A 457 0.93 -12.98 14.92
C ALA A 457 -0.33 -12.53 14.14
N TYR A 458 -0.24 -11.46 13.35
CA TYR A 458 -1.34 -10.95 12.52
C TYR A 458 -1.41 -11.59 11.12
N ALA A 459 -0.34 -12.25 10.67
CA ALA A 459 -0.27 -12.96 9.39
C ALA A 459 0.71 -14.15 9.51
N PRO A 460 0.32 -15.25 10.17
CA PRO A 460 1.18 -16.43 10.32
C PRO A 460 1.28 -17.22 9.02
N TRP A 461 2.42 -17.89 8.82
CA TRP A 461 2.59 -18.89 7.79
C TRP A 461 2.00 -20.24 8.22
N HIS A 462 1.33 -20.89 7.30
CA HIS A 462 0.86 -22.26 7.42
C HIS A 462 1.60 -23.15 6.41
N ILE A 463 2.44 -24.06 6.91
CA ILE A 463 3.05 -25.11 6.08
C ILE A 463 2.00 -26.19 5.86
N ILE A 464 1.74 -26.51 4.60
CA ILE A 464 0.72 -27.47 4.19
C ILE A 464 1.39 -28.63 3.48
N GLU A 465 1.45 -29.76 4.12
CA GLU A 465 1.97 -31.00 3.58
C GLU A 465 1.09 -31.45 2.39
N SER A 466 1.68 -31.64 1.23
CA SER A 466 0.94 -31.83 -0.03
C SER A 466 1.38 -33.04 -0.86
N VAL A 467 2.09 -33.99 -0.26
CA VAL A 467 2.34 -35.30 -0.87
C VAL A 467 0.98 -35.98 -1.12
N ASP A 468 0.10 -36.04 -0.12
CA ASP A 468 -1.32 -36.31 -0.38
C ASP A 468 -2.07 -34.98 -0.67
N LYS A 469 -2.40 -34.77 -1.94
CA LYS A 469 -3.18 -33.60 -2.39
C LYS A 469 -4.57 -33.51 -1.76
N LYS A 470 -5.16 -34.62 -1.33
CA LYS A 470 -6.50 -34.64 -0.69
C LYS A 470 -6.37 -34.07 0.73
N TYR A 471 -5.38 -34.51 1.49
CA TYR A 471 -5.06 -33.97 2.81
C TYR A 471 -4.82 -32.45 2.73
N ALA A 472 -3.92 -32.01 1.84
CA ALA A 472 -3.62 -30.59 1.68
C ALA A 472 -4.85 -29.71 1.42
N ARG A 473 -5.80 -30.17 0.62
CA ARG A 473 -7.05 -29.45 0.31
C ARG A 473 -7.97 -29.34 1.53
N ILE A 474 -8.11 -30.43 2.29
CA ILE A 474 -8.90 -30.41 3.54
C ILE A 474 -8.26 -29.47 4.55
N ARG A 475 -6.96 -29.59 4.74
CA ARG A 475 -6.24 -28.76 5.72
C ARG A 475 -6.35 -27.28 5.45
N VAL A 476 -6.17 -26.85 4.20
CA VAL A 476 -6.37 -25.42 3.82
C VAL A 476 -7.79 -24.98 4.08
N LEU A 477 -8.80 -25.74 3.65
CA LEU A 477 -10.19 -25.39 3.89
C LEU A 477 -10.55 -25.27 5.38
N GLN A 478 -10.00 -26.14 6.23
CA GLN A 478 -10.15 -26.05 7.69
C GLN A 478 -9.59 -24.72 8.20
N ILE A 479 -8.32 -24.41 7.90
CA ILE A 479 -7.66 -23.17 8.35
C ILE A 479 -8.46 -21.94 7.87
N VAL A 480 -8.88 -21.93 6.60
CA VAL A 480 -9.65 -20.80 6.07
C VAL A 480 -11.01 -20.67 6.79
N THR A 481 -11.76 -21.76 6.93
CA THR A 481 -13.07 -21.70 7.59
C THR A 481 -12.96 -21.30 9.06
N ASP A 482 -11.95 -21.77 9.77
CA ASP A 482 -11.74 -21.43 11.19
C ASP A 482 -11.37 -19.97 11.37
N ALA A 483 -10.46 -19.44 10.52
CA ALA A 483 -10.09 -18.01 10.53
C ALA A 483 -11.28 -17.10 10.21
N LEU A 484 -12.08 -17.45 9.20
CA LEU A 484 -13.28 -16.68 8.86
C LEU A 484 -14.34 -16.73 9.97
N GLU A 485 -14.55 -17.87 10.60
CA GLU A 485 -15.49 -18.03 11.70
C GLU A 485 -15.06 -17.21 12.92
N GLN A 486 -13.78 -17.26 13.28
CA GLN A 486 -13.22 -16.43 14.35
C GLN A 486 -13.46 -14.95 14.09
N ALA A 487 -13.09 -14.45 12.91
CA ALA A 487 -13.26 -13.04 12.56
C ALA A 487 -14.75 -12.59 12.55
N VAL A 488 -15.65 -13.44 12.08
CA VAL A 488 -17.09 -13.16 12.14
C VAL A 488 -17.57 -13.05 13.57
N ASN A 489 -17.11 -13.90 14.49
CA ASN A 489 -17.50 -13.90 15.89
C ASN A 489 -16.93 -12.69 16.64
N GLU A 490 -15.67 -12.33 16.41
CA GLU A 490 -15.05 -11.12 16.97
C GLU A 490 -15.76 -9.84 16.52
N HIS A 491 -16.15 -9.77 15.24
CA HIS A 491 -16.90 -8.63 14.71
C HIS A 491 -18.27 -8.48 15.38
N ILE A 492 -18.97 -9.57 15.68
CA ILE A 492 -20.23 -9.56 16.43
C ILE A 492 -19.99 -9.00 17.83
N THR A 493 -18.96 -9.47 18.52
CA THR A 493 -18.64 -9.05 19.88
C THR A 493 -18.30 -7.55 19.96
N ARG A 494 -17.55 -7.02 18.99
CA ARG A 494 -17.25 -5.58 18.89
C ARG A 494 -18.51 -4.74 18.59
N GLY A 495 -19.41 -5.25 17.75
CA GLY A 495 -20.69 -4.60 17.45
C GLY A 495 -21.58 -4.47 18.69
N VAL A 496 -21.74 -5.54 19.46
CA VAL A 496 -22.52 -5.54 20.71
C VAL A 496 -21.94 -4.56 21.74
N LYS A 497 -20.60 -4.51 21.91
CA LYS A 497 -19.96 -3.56 22.81
C LYS A 497 -20.21 -2.10 22.39
N LYS A 498 -20.19 -1.78 21.07
CA LYS A 498 -20.50 -0.43 20.57
C LYS A 498 -21.97 -0.03 20.80
N GLU A 499 -22.91 -0.95 20.70
CA GLU A 499 -24.32 -0.68 20.97
C GLU A 499 -24.58 -0.46 22.49
N CYS A 500 -23.94 -1.26 23.33
CA CYS A 500 -24.02 -1.09 24.81
C CYS A 500 -23.35 0.21 25.30
N ALA A 501 -22.38 0.75 24.58
CA ALA A 501 -21.66 1.98 24.92
C ALA A 501 -22.37 3.26 24.45
N LYS A 502 -23.43 3.18 23.63
CA LYS A 502 -24.21 4.36 23.26
C LYS A 502 -25.07 4.79 24.46
N PRO A 503 -24.98 6.05 24.93
CA PRO A 503 -25.87 6.54 25.98
C PRO A 503 -27.32 6.38 25.50
N LYS A 504 -28.18 5.80 26.33
CA LYS A 504 -29.60 5.74 26.10
C LYS A 504 -30.08 7.17 25.82
N LYS A 505 -30.54 7.46 24.61
CA LYS A 505 -31.28 8.71 24.37
C LYS A 505 -32.50 8.67 25.27
N ASP A 506 -32.53 9.54 26.28
CA ASP A 506 -33.73 9.79 27.05
C ASP A 506 -34.87 10.14 26.09
N ARG A 507 -35.85 9.28 26.08
CA ARG A 507 -37.14 9.59 25.44
C ARG A 507 -37.88 10.48 26.44
N SER A 508 -37.78 11.76 26.26
CA SER A 508 -38.73 12.74 26.84
C SER A 508 -39.43 13.45 25.70
#